data_c9fe79e1c8d39b47eb342a5f8720f9b1
#
_entry.id   c9fe79e1c8d39b47eb342a5f8720f9b1
#
_cell.length_a   1.000
_cell.length_b   1.000
_cell.length_c   1.000
_cell.angle_alpha   90.00
_cell.angle_beta   90.00
_cell.angle_gamma   90.00
#
_symmetry.space_group_name_H-M   'P 1'
#
loop_
_entity.id
_entity.type
_entity.pdbx_description
1 polymer ?
#
loop_
_entity_poly.entity_id
_entity_poly.type
_entity_poly.pdbx_seq_one_letter_code
_entity_poly.pdbx_strand_id
1 'polypeptide(L)'
;MKSFRPISLTSFLLKTMERLIDRFIRDGTLVRYPLNKNQHAYLAGKSTDTALHNLVGRIERALNNKEYALGVFLDIEGAFNNASLASLLNVMRSKGVGDTVIRWIDFMLSNRIARANSGITNLEVCLWKGFPQGGVLSALMWILVADGLLELLKKTGHFLQGFADDFSILVEGIDLGTVCSVAQFAILQVERWCKEHGLSVNPRKTEMVLFTRKRKLDGFKPIQIFGEELQRSDQVKYLGVILDSKLTWQAHLTSKYNKAVSTFWQCKRIVGKTWGITPKIAHWIYVAIIRPMLSHAGMVAASRTGCCQNNAG
;
A
#
# COMPACT_ATOMS: atom_id res chain seq x y z
N MET A 1 7.85 14.05 -17.66
CA MET A 1 6.48 13.83 -18.16
C MET A 1 5.60 13.42 -16.97
N LYS A 2 4.43 14.03 -16.80
CA LYS A 2 3.45 13.55 -15.81
C LYS A 2 2.94 12.19 -16.29
N SER A 3 3.06 11.14 -15.51
CA SER A 3 2.52 9.82 -15.84
C SER A 3 0.98 9.90 -15.78
N PHE A 4 0.32 9.67 -16.91
CA PHE A 4 -1.12 9.54 -16.96
C PHE A 4 -1.51 8.12 -16.52
N ARG A 5 -2.55 8.00 -15.68
CA ARG A 5 -3.16 6.70 -15.36
C ARG A 5 -4.37 6.53 -16.28
N PRO A 6 -4.38 5.56 -17.20
CA PRO A 6 -5.54 5.30 -18.04
C PRO A 6 -6.68 4.75 -17.19
N ILE A 7 -7.88 5.31 -17.34
CA ILE A 7 -9.09 4.81 -16.67
C ILE A 7 -9.94 4.09 -17.69
N SER A 8 -10.26 2.83 -17.42
CA SER A 8 -11.13 2.01 -18.27
C SER A 8 -12.59 2.28 -17.95
N LEU A 9 -13.35 2.68 -18.94
CA LEU A 9 -14.81 2.83 -18.85
C LEU A 9 -15.47 1.54 -19.35
N THR A 10 -15.94 0.71 -18.44
CA THR A 10 -16.65 -0.54 -18.76
C THR A 10 -18.16 -0.33 -18.74
N SER A 11 -18.91 -1.12 -19.53
CA SER A 11 -20.38 -1.05 -19.56
C SER A 11 -21.01 -1.37 -18.20
N PHE A 12 -22.22 -0.87 -17.98
CA PHE A 12 -22.97 -1.17 -16.75
C PHE A 12 -23.23 -2.67 -16.58
N LEU A 13 -23.54 -3.36 -17.67
CA LEU A 13 -23.77 -4.81 -17.65
C LEU A 13 -22.50 -5.55 -17.21
N LEU A 14 -21.34 -5.21 -17.77
CA LEU A 14 -20.08 -5.82 -17.37
C LEU A 14 -19.77 -5.54 -15.90
N LYS A 15 -19.94 -4.30 -15.42
CA LYS A 15 -19.76 -3.95 -14.00
C LYS A 15 -20.68 -4.75 -13.08
N THR A 16 -21.92 -5.04 -13.52
CA THR A 16 -22.86 -5.84 -12.75
C THR A 16 -22.38 -7.30 -12.67
N MET A 17 -21.92 -7.88 -13.77
CA MET A 17 -21.33 -9.22 -13.79
C MET A 17 -20.07 -9.29 -12.93
N GLU A 18 -19.17 -8.31 -13.04
CA GLU A 18 -17.98 -8.22 -12.19
C GLU A 18 -18.34 -8.19 -10.70
N ARG A 19 -19.40 -7.46 -10.29
CA ARG A 19 -19.87 -7.42 -8.89
C ARG A 19 -20.42 -8.75 -8.41
N LEU A 20 -21.15 -9.46 -9.26
CA LEU A 20 -21.66 -10.79 -8.91
C LEU A 20 -20.50 -11.78 -8.69
N ILE A 21 -19.52 -11.76 -9.58
CA ILE A 21 -18.33 -12.62 -9.48
C ILE A 21 -17.46 -12.23 -8.28
N ASP A 22 -17.26 -10.92 -8.02
CA ASP A 22 -16.53 -10.46 -6.83
C ASP A 22 -17.15 -11.00 -5.54
N ARG A 23 -18.49 -10.89 -5.41
CA ARG A 23 -19.22 -11.44 -4.26
C ARG A 23 -19.08 -12.96 -4.19
N PHE A 24 -19.29 -13.66 -5.31
CA PHE A 24 -19.18 -15.10 -5.35
C PHE A 24 -17.81 -15.60 -4.87
N ILE A 25 -16.72 -14.94 -5.30
CA ILE A 25 -15.36 -15.30 -4.87
C ILE A 25 -15.16 -14.93 -3.39
N ARG A 26 -15.56 -13.74 -2.95
CA ARG A 26 -15.37 -13.28 -1.58
C ARG A 26 -16.19 -14.08 -0.57
N ASP A 27 -17.47 -14.28 -0.84
CA ASP A 27 -18.40 -14.92 0.10
C ASP A 27 -18.30 -16.46 0.06
N GLY A 28 -17.77 -17.03 -1.02
CA GLY A 28 -17.59 -18.47 -1.20
C GLY A 28 -16.14 -18.91 -1.03
N THR A 29 -15.32 -18.66 -2.05
CA THR A 29 -13.95 -19.19 -2.13
C THR A 29 -13.04 -18.62 -1.04
N LEU A 30 -13.04 -17.29 -0.82
CA LEU A 30 -12.14 -16.67 0.15
C LEU A 30 -12.55 -16.88 1.62
N VAL A 31 -13.76 -17.34 1.88
CA VAL A 31 -14.15 -17.82 3.21
C VAL A 31 -13.47 -19.15 3.53
N ARG A 32 -13.35 -20.06 2.53
CA ARG A 32 -12.68 -21.35 2.68
C ARG A 32 -11.16 -21.24 2.61
N TYR A 33 -10.66 -20.40 1.73
CA TYR A 33 -9.23 -20.19 1.46
C TYR A 33 -8.89 -18.71 1.62
N PRO A 34 -8.82 -18.21 2.85
CA PRO A 34 -8.63 -16.79 3.13
C PRO A 34 -7.30 -16.28 2.59
N LEU A 35 -7.27 -14.98 2.30
CA LEU A 35 -6.04 -14.28 1.96
C LEU A 35 -5.16 -14.11 3.19
N ASN A 36 -3.87 -13.84 2.95
CA ASN A 36 -2.90 -13.59 4.01
C ASN A 36 -3.39 -12.46 4.93
N LYS A 37 -3.25 -12.66 6.25
CA LYS A 37 -3.69 -11.70 7.27
C LYS A 37 -3.02 -10.33 7.16
N ASN A 38 -1.85 -10.25 6.53
CA ASN A 38 -1.08 -9.03 6.32
C ASN A 38 -1.48 -8.28 5.02
N GLN A 39 -2.46 -8.77 4.26
CA GLN A 39 -3.13 -7.99 3.22
C GLN A 39 -4.15 -7.06 3.88
N HIS A 40 -4.02 -5.75 3.62
CA HIS A 40 -4.88 -4.74 4.25
C HIS A 40 -5.73 -3.93 3.26
N ALA A 41 -5.46 -4.04 1.96
CA ALA A 41 -6.26 -3.32 0.96
C ALA A 41 -7.44 -4.17 0.44
N TYR A 42 -8.52 -3.49 0.12
CA TYR A 42 -9.71 -4.07 -0.56
C TYR A 42 -10.37 -5.24 0.18
N LEU A 43 -10.21 -5.33 1.49
CA LEU A 43 -10.80 -6.36 2.35
C LEU A 43 -11.71 -5.73 3.41
N ALA A 44 -12.83 -6.39 3.68
CA ALA A 44 -13.72 -5.96 4.76
C ALA A 44 -13.01 -5.98 6.12
N GLY A 45 -13.24 -4.96 6.94
CA GLY A 45 -12.61 -4.81 8.26
C GLY A 45 -11.12 -4.43 8.23
N LYS A 46 -10.54 -4.18 7.04
CA LYS A 46 -9.17 -3.71 6.86
C LYS A 46 -9.16 -2.29 6.33
N SER A 47 -8.15 -1.52 6.72
CA SER A 47 -7.98 -0.11 6.33
C SER A 47 -6.50 0.30 6.37
N THR A 48 -6.21 1.53 5.95
CA THR A 48 -4.89 2.14 6.14
C THR A 48 -4.50 2.20 7.62
N ASP A 49 -5.47 2.45 8.51
CA ASP A 49 -5.23 2.51 9.95
C ASP A 49 -4.85 1.15 10.52
N THR A 50 -5.53 0.06 10.08
CA THR A 50 -5.16 -1.30 10.52
C THR A 50 -3.78 -1.70 10.01
N ALA A 51 -3.41 -1.29 8.79
CA ALA A 51 -2.07 -1.51 8.24
C ALA A 51 -1.00 -0.76 9.02
N LEU A 52 -1.23 0.53 9.25
CA LEU A 52 -0.32 1.37 10.04
C LEU A 52 -0.17 0.86 11.47
N HIS A 53 -1.27 0.51 12.14
CA HIS A 53 -1.24 0.00 13.50
C HIS A 53 -0.44 -1.31 13.61
N ASN A 54 -0.59 -2.22 12.65
CA ASN A 54 0.16 -3.47 12.61
C ASN A 54 1.68 -3.22 12.43
N LEU A 55 2.06 -2.37 11.46
CA LEU A 55 3.47 -2.05 11.18
C LEU A 55 4.11 -1.26 12.33
N VAL A 56 3.47 -0.16 12.75
CA VAL A 56 3.98 0.72 13.81
C VAL A 56 4.09 -0.03 15.14
N GLY A 57 3.10 -0.85 15.50
CA GLY A 57 3.14 -1.64 16.73
C GLY A 57 4.31 -2.63 16.78
N ARG A 58 4.75 -3.16 15.61
CA ARG A 58 5.96 -3.97 15.51
C ARG A 58 7.22 -3.14 15.71
N ILE A 59 7.33 -2.01 15.00
CA ILE A 59 8.47 -1.11 15.13
C ILE A 59 8.61 -0.62 16.59
N GLU A 60 7.52 -0.23 17.23
CA GLU A 60 7.52 0.20 18.63
C GLU A 60 8.00 -0.90 19.59
N ARG A 61 7.55 -2.14 19.36
CA ARG A 61 8.00 -3.29 20.14
C ARG A 61 9.51 -3.50 20.03
N ALA A 62 10.05 -3.47 18.81
CA ALA A 62 11.50 -3.59 18.58
C ALA A 62 12.26 -2.44 19.26
N LEU A 63 11.79 -1.18 19.13
CA LEU A 63 12.40 -0.04 19.78
C LEU A 63 12.38 -0.12 21.31
N ASN A 64 11.31 -0.65 21.90
CA ASN A 64 11.19 -0.84 23.35
C ASN A 64 12.11 -1.96 23.85
N ASN A 65 12.31 -3.00 23.04
CA ASN A 65 13.24 -4.09 23.30
C ASN A 65 14.71 -3.71 23.02
N LYS A 66 14.98 -2.46 22.62
CA LYS A 66 16.32 -1.99 22.19
C LYS A 66 16.89 -2.78 21.00
N GLU A 67 16.02 -3.31 20.17
CA GLU A 67 16.33 -3.99 18.91
C GLU A 67 16.44 -2.97 17.75
N TYR A 68 16.98 -3.43 16.64
CA TYR A 68 16.89 -2.73 15.36
C TYR A 68 15.64 -3.20 14.63
N ALA A 69 14.96 -2.29 13.95
CA ALA A 69 13.89 -2.64 13.02
C ALA A 69 14.18 -1.98 11.66
N LEU A 70 14.49 -2.77 10.66
CA LEU A 70 14.78 -2.31 9.31
C LEU A 70 13.52 -2.44 8.47
N GLY A 71 12.96 -1.30 8.08
CA GLY A 71 11.79 -1.21 7.20
C GLY A 71 12.22 -0.92 5.75
N VAL A 72 11.74 -1.72 4.80
CA VAL A 72 11.89 -1.49 3.36
C VAL A 72 10.51 -1.34 2.76
N PHE A 73 10.25 -0.18 2.14
CA PHE A 73 8.97 0.21 1.57
C PHE A 73 9.08 0.14 0.04
N LEU A 74 8.39 -0.82 -0.55
CA LEU A 74 8.52 -1.20 -1.95
C LEU A 74 7.42 -0.55 -2.80
N ASP A 75 7.78 0.06 -3.93
CA ASP A 75 6.85 0.55 -4.96
C ASP A 75 6.86 -0.42 -6.15
N ILE A 76 5.81 -1.24 -6.27
CA ILE A 76 5.67 -2.17 -7.40
C ILE A 76 5.20 -1.39 -8.63
N GLU A 77 6.03 -1.38 -9.67
CA GLU A 77 5.74 -0.64 -10.88
C GLU A 77 4.62 -1.29 -11.71
N GLY A 78 3.62 -0.46 -12.00
CA GLY A 78 2.56 -0.86 -12.90
C GLY A 78 1.77 -2.09 -12.47
N ALA A 79 1.58 -2.28 -11.17
CA ALA A 79 0.89 -3.41 -10.56
C ALA A 79 -0.38 -3.82 -11.32
N PHE A 80 -1.26 -2.86 -11.60
CA PHE A 80 -2.49 -3.10 -12.36
C PHE A 80 -2.28 -3.26 -13.86
N ASN A 81 -1.21 -2.70 -14.44
CA ASN A 81 -0.99 -2.70 -15.89
C ASN A 81 -0.14 -3.88 -16.36
N ASN A 82 0.73 -4.39 -15.49
CA ASN A 82 1.74 -5.38 -15.86
C ASN A 82 1.47 -6.78 -15.30
N ALA A 83 0.51 -6.91 -14.36
CA ALA A 83 0.20 -8.20 -13.76
C ALA A 83 -0.11 -9.26 -14.82
N SER A 84 0.50 -10.43 -14.69
CA SER A 84 0.36 -11.56 -15.60
C SER A 84 -1.02 -12.22 -15.44
N LEU A 85 -1.73 -12.39 -16.55
CA LEU A 85 -2.99 -13.15 -16.56
C LEU A 85 -2.76 -14.60 -16.13
N ALA A 86 -1.71 -15.24 -16.61
CA ALA A 86 -1.38 -16.63 -16.24
C ALA A 86 -1.16 -16.77 -14.72
N SER A 87 -0.47 -15.81 -14.11
CA SER A 87 -0.26 -15.79 -12.65
C SER A 87 -1.58 -15.68 -11.90
N LEU A 88 -2.49 -14.80 -12.33
CA LEU A 88 -3.83 -14.68 -11.74
C LEU A 88 -4.60 -15.99 -11.82
N LEU A 89 -4.70 -16.60 -13.02
CA LEU A 89 -5.44 -17.84 -13.22
C LEU A 89 -4.88 -18.98 -12.39
N ASN A 90 -3.56 -19.08 -12.25
CA ASN A 90 -2.91 -20.08 -11.39
C ASN A 90 -3.25 -19.88 -9.91
N VAL A 91 -3.22 -18.65 -9.42
CA VAL A 91 -3.62 -18.34 -8.04
C VAL A 91 -5.10 -18.64 -7.82
N MET A 92 -5.97 -18.31 -8.77
CA MET A 92 -7.40 -18.64 -8.67
C MET A 92 -7.66 -20.15 -8.59
N ARG A 93 -6.96 -20.95 -9.41
CA ARG A 93 -7.04 -22.42 -9.35
C ARG A 93 -6.54 -22.94 -8.00
N SER A 94 -5.41 -22.47 -7.51
CA SER A 94 -4.85 -22.89 -6.22
C SER A 94 -5.75 -22.56 -5.03
N LYS A 95 -6.57 -21.52 -5.16
CA LYS A 95 -7.59 -21.14 -4.15
C LYS A 95 -8.94 -21.83 -4.37
N GLY A 96 -9.06 -22.71 -5.37
CA GLY A 96 -10.29 -23.47 -5.61
C GLY A 96 -11.44 -22.64 -6.19
N VAL A 97 -11.13 -21.58 -6.94
CA VAL A 97 -12.16 -20.87 -7.73
C VAL A 97 -12.66 -21.79 -8.83
N GLY A 98 -13.98 -21.87 -9.02
CA GLY A 98 -14.60 -22.75 -10.01
C GLY A 98 -14.20 -22.42 -11.46
N ASP A 99 -13.99 -23.44 -12.28
CA ASP A 99 -13.50 -23.32 -13.66
C ASP A 99 -14.35 -22.41 -14.56
N THR A 100 -15.67 -22.37 -14.34
CA THR A 100 -16.56 -21.48 -15.08
C THR A 100 -16.21 -20.00 -14.86
N VAL A 101 -15.92 -19.62 -13.60
CA VAL A 101 -15.51 -18.26 -13.23
C VAL A 101 -14.14 -17.96 -13.81
N ILE A 102 -13.20 -18.91 -13.71
CA ILE A 102 -11.85 -18.77 -14.26
C ILE A 102 -11.90 -18.54 -15.77
N ARG A 103 -12.65 -19.36 -16.51
CA ARG A 103 -12.82 -19.20 -17.97
C ARG A 103 -13.47 -17.87 -18.34
N TRP A 104 -14.44 -17.42 -17.57
CA TRP A 104 -15.07 -16.12 -17.81
C TRP A 104 -14.08 -14.97 -17.63
N ILE A 105 -13.28 -14.99 -16.55
CA ILE A 105 -12.26 -13.97 -16.29
C ILE A 105 -11.16 -14.01 -17.36
N ASP A 106 -10.73 -15.20 -17.75
CA ASP A 106 -9.74 -15.38 -18.82
C ASP A 106 -10.25 -14.78 -20.14
N PHE A 107 -11.48 -15.11 -20.56
CA PHE A 107 -12.10 -14.55 -21.75
C PHE A 107 -12.23 -13.03 -21.67
N MET A 108 -12.69 -12.47 -20.55
CA MET A 108 -12.83 -11.03 -20.32
C MET A 108 -11.49 -10.30 -20.43
N LEU A 109 -10.41 -10.87 -19.92
CA LEU A 109 -9.10 -10.22 -19.89
C LEU A 109 -8.31 -10.42 -21.19
N SER A 110 -8.47 -11.55 -21.89
CA SER A 110 -7.75 -11.86 -23.13
C SER A 110 -8.31 -11.13 -24.35
N ASN A 111 -9.59 -10.71 -24.32
CA ASN A 111 -10.25 -10.08 -25.45
C ASN A 111 -10.38 -8.55 -25.30
N ARG A 112 -9.32 -7.89 -24.81
CA ARG A 112 -9.33 -6.43 -24.63
C ARG A 112 -8.56 -5.73 -25.72
N ILE A 113 -9.20 -4.69 -26.29
CA ILE A 113 -8.59 -3.83 -27.30
C ILE A 113 -8.60 -2.39 -26.78
N ALA A 114 -7.44 -1.76 -26.75
CA ALA A 114 -7.33 -0.32 -26.52
C ALA A 114 -7.37 0.41 -27.87
N ARG A 115 -8.20 1.43 -27.97
CA ARG A 115 -8.33 2.28 -29.15
C ARG A 115 -7.95 3.70 -28.80
N ALA A 116 -7.07 4.30 -29.58
CA ALA A 116 -6.71 5.70 -29.47
C ALA A 116 -6.94 6.38 -30.83
N ASN A 117 -7.63 7.53 -30.79
CA ASN A 117 -7.87 8.34 -31.98
C ASN A 117 -7.25 9.72 -31.77
N SER A 118 -6.34 10.11 -32.68
CA SER A 118 -5.67 11.42 -32.68
C SER A 118 -6.19 12.33 -33.80
N GLY A 119 -7.39 12.07 -34.31
CA GLY A 119 -7.98 12.83 -35.45
C GLY A 119 -7.41 12.43 -36.81
N ILE A 120 -6.13 12.13 -36.90
CA ILE A 120 -5.42 11.76 -38.14
C ILE A 120 -5.11 10.25 -38.13
N THR A 121 -4.89 9.66 -36.97
CA THR A 121 -4.45 8.27 -36.82
C THR A 121 -5.32 7.52 -35.83
N ASN A 122 -5.85 6.39 -36.26
CA ASN A 122 -6.51 5.42 -35.37
C ASN A 122 -5.50 4.34 -35.01
N LEU A 123 -5.27 4.15 -33.73
CA LEU A 123 -4.42 3.08 -33.19
C LEU A 123 -5.27 2.08 -32.45
N GLU A 124 -5.15 0.81 -32.79
CA GLU A 124 -5.72 -0.30 -32.02
C GLU A 124 -4.61 -1.20 -31.50
N VAL A 125 -4.65 -1.51 -30.20
CA VAL A 125 -3.66 -2.38 -29.55
C VAL A 125 -4.39 -3.42 -28.68
N CYS A 126 -4.07 -4.70 -28.89
CA CYS A 126 -4.53 -5.78 -28.01
C CYS A 126 -3.78 -5.71 -26.66
N LEU A 127 -4.54 -5.84 -25.58
CA LEU A 127 -4.01 -5.80 -24.21
C LEU A 127 -3.92 -7.21 -23.64
N TRP A 128 -2.70 -7.72 -23.53
CA TRP A 128 -2.41 -9.10 -23.04
C TRP A 128 -2.04 -9.15 -21.56
N LYS A 129 -1.83 -8.01 -20.91
CA LYS A 129 -1.39 -7.92 -19.52
C LYS A 129 -2.27 -6.97 -18.74
N GLY A 130 -2.18 -7.07 -17.42
CA GLY A 130 -2.79 -6.15 -16.48
C GLY A 130 -4.31 -6.30 -16.36
N PHE A 131 -4.86 -5.47 -15.50
CA PHE A 131 -6.29 -5.42 -15.18
C PHE A 131 -6.84 -4.03 -15.53
N PRO A 132 -8.11 -3.91 -15.97
CA PRO A 132 -8.68 -2.62 -16.33
C PRO A 132 -8.76 -1.71 -15.10
N GLN A 133 -8.05 -0.57 -15.12
CA GLN A 133 -8.14 0.43 -14.05
C GLN A 133 -9.54 1.05 -14.04
N GLY A 134 -10.31 0.82 -12.96
CA GLY A 134 -11.71 1.21 -12.85
C GLY A 134 -12.71 0.04 -13.03
N GLY A 135 -12.22 -1.18 -13.32
CA GLY A 135 -13.02 -2.41 -13.22
C GLY A 135 -13.29 -2.79 -11.76
N VAL A 136 -14.44 -3.38 -11.50
CA VAL A 136 -14.85 -3.81 -10.15
C VAL A 136 -13.97 -4.95 -9.64
N LEU A 137 -13.69 -5.93 -10.51
CA LEU A 137 -12.86 -7.09 -10.17
C LEU A 137 -11.37 -6.77 -10.08
N SER A 138 -10.90 -5.67 -10.64
CA SER A 138 -9.45 -5.37 -10.74
C SER A 138 -8.75 -5.34 -9.39
N ALA A 139 -9.41 -4.80 -8.37
CA ALA A 139 -8.91 -4.78 -7.01
C ALA A 139 -8.76 -6.18 -6.42
N LEU A 140 -9.79 -7.05 -6.61
CA LEU A 140 -9.75 -8.44 -6.16
C LEU A 140 -8.67 -9.23 -6.90
N MET A 141 -8.57 -9.08 -8.22
CA MET A 141 -7.56 -9.76 -9.02
C MET A 141 -6.15 -9.40 -8.59
N TRP A 142 -5.89 -8.11 -8.30
CA TRP A 142 -4.60 -7.68 -7.80
C TRP A 142 -4.26 -8.29 -6.44
N ILE A 143 -5.17 -8.23 -5.46
CA ILE A 143 -4.89 -8.81 -4.13
C ILE A 143 -4.74 -10.32 -4.15
N LEU A 144 -5.35 -11.03 -5.10
CA LEU A 144 -5.12 -12.46 -5.31
C LEU A 144 -3.68 -12.74 -5.79
N VAL A 145 -3.19 -11.96 -6.76
CA VAL A 145 -1.78 -12.07 -7.22
C VAL A 145 -0.82 -11.70 -6.09
N ALA A 146 -1.07 -10.58 -5.42
CA ALA A 146 -0.25 -10.09 -4.30
C ALA A 146 -0.18 -11.06 -3.11
N ASP A 147 -1.24 -11.85 -2.88
CA ASP A 147 -1.30 -12.88 -1.85
C ASP A 147 -0.19 -13.94 -2.02
N GLY A 148 0.19 -14.23 -3.25
CA GLY A 148 1.30 -15.14 -3.56
C GLY A 148 2.63 -14.66 -2.98
N LEU A 149 2.93 -13.36 -3.07
CA LEU A 149 4.13 -12.76 -2.49
C LEU A 149 4.08 -12.79 -0.95
N LEU A 150 2.92 -12.44 -0.38
CA LEU A 150 2.73 -12.46 1.08
C LEU A 150 2.90 -13.86 1.66
N GLU A 151 2.37 -14.88 1.01
CA GLU A 151 2.52 -16.28 1.44
C GLU A 151 3.96 -16.80 1.22
N LEU A 152 4.65 -16.37 0.14
CA LEU A 152 6.05 -16.72 -0.10
C LEU A 152 6.94 -16.23 1.05
N LEU A 153 6.87 -14.95 1.40
CA LEU A 153 7.69 -14.38 2.46
C LEU A 153 7.30 -14.89 3.85
N LYS A 154 6.02 -15.14 4.09
CA LYS A 154 5.57 -15.80 5.32
C LYS A 154 6.17 -17.20 5.48
N LYS A 155 6.22 -18.01 4.42
CA LYS A 155 6.83 -19.36 4.44
C LYS A 155 8.34 -19.30 4.75
N THR A 156 9.01 -18.25 4.32
CA THR A 156 10.45 -18.04 4.61
C THR A 156 10.70 -17.31 5.94
N GLY A 157 9.64 -17.06 6.73
CA GLY A 157 9.73 -16.48 8.08
C GLY A 157 9.85 -14.95 8.10
N HIS A 158 9.64 -14.27 6.97
CA HIS A 158 9.76 -12.83 6.89
C HIS A 158 8.41 -12.13 7.05
N PHE A 159 8.44 -10.97 7.72
CA PHE A 159 7.26 -10.11 7.78
C PHE A 159 7.18 -9.26 6.52
N LEU A 160 6.10 -9.46 5.78
CA LEU A 160 5.67 -8.60 4.69
C LEU A 160 4.23 -8.18 4.93
N GLN A 161 3.93 -6.93 4.68
CA GLN A 161 2.59 -6.37 4.70
C GLN A 161 2.30 -5.68 3.36
N GLY A 162 1.07 -5.87 2.84
CA GLY A 162 0.62 -5.25 1.60
C GLY A 162 -0.60 -4.35 1.81
N PHE A 163 -0.58 -3.19 1.16
CA PHE A 163 -1.74 -2.32 1.00
C PHE A 163 -1.80 -1.85 -0.46
N ALA A 164 -2.64 -2.51 -1.26
CA ALA A 164 -2.70 -2.36 -2.73
C ALA A 164 -1.32 -2.65 -3.38
N ASP A 165 -0.73 -1.65 -4.02
CA ASP A 165 0.59 -1.68 -4.65
C ASP A 165 1.74 -1.33 -3.69
N ASP A 166 1.43 -0.80 -2.50
CA ASP A 166 2.41 -0.48 -1.46
C ASP A 166 2.71 -1.72 -0.60
N PHE A 167 3.97 -2.16 -0.58
CA PHE A 167 4.43 -3.25 0.28
C PHE A 167 5.48 -2.76 1.27
N SER A 168 5.45 -3.31 2.48
CA SER A 168 6.46 -3.04 3.49
C SER A 168 7.02 -4.34 4.06
N ILE A 169 8.34 -4.50 3.96
CA ILE A 169 9.10 -5.54 4.66
C ILE A 169 9.60 -4.94 5.97
N LEU A 170 9.50 -5.68 7.06
CA LEU A 170 10.08 -5.30 8.34
C LEU A 170 10.91 -6.47 8.88
N VAL A 171 12.17 -6.18 9.21
CA VAL A 171 13.09 -7.14 9.83
C VAL A 171 13.53 -6.59 11.16
N GLU A 172 13.27 -7.34 12.21
CA GLU A 172 13.55 -6.97 13.60
C GLU A 172 14.69 -7.85 14.15
N GLY A 173 15.59 -7.29 14.97
CA GLY A 173 16.66 -8.07 15.58
C GLY A 173 17.66 -7.25 16.41
N ILE A 174 18.47 -7.97 17.20
CA ILE A 174 19.46 -7.38 18.14
C ILE A 174 20.74 -6.99 17.42
N ASP A 175 21.18 -7.81 16.43
CA ASP A 175 22.38 -7.59 15.63
C ASP A 175 22.05 -6.99 14.27
N LEU A 176 22.63 -5.82 13.99
CA LEU A 176 22.35 -5.08 12.76
C LEU A 176 22.84 -5.79 11.49
N GLY A 177 23.99 -6.48 11.58
CA GLY A 177 24.55 -7.23 10.44
C GLY A 177 23.62 -8.37 10.02
N THR A 178 23.05 -9.09 10.97
CA THR A 178 22.06 -10.14 10.74
C THR A 178 20.77 -9.56 10.16
N VAL A 179 20.25 -8.44 10.72
CA VAL A 179 19.05 -7.75 10.23
C VAL A 179 19.23 -7.35 8.75
N CYS A 180 20.37 -6.77 8.38
CA CYS A 180 20.65 -6.42 6.99
C CYS A 180 20.72 -7.66 6.07
N SER A 181 21.34 -8.74 6.53
CA SER A 181 21.47 -9.98 5.73
C SER A 181 20.10 -10.63 5.50
N VAL A 182 19.24 -10.65 6.52
CA VAL A 182 17.86 -11.17 6.44
C VAL A 182 17.01 -10.30 5.52
N ALA A 183 17.13 -8.97 5.63
CA ALA A 183 16.43 -8.04 4.75
C ALA A 183 16.84 -8.20 3.28
N GLN A 184 18.16 -8.34 3.02
CA GLN A 184 18.67 -8.63 1.67
C GLN A 184 18.10 -9.94 1.11
N PHE A 185 18.02 -10.99 1.92
CA PHE A 185 17.43 -12.25 1.49
C PHE A 185 15.94 -12.10 1.16
N ALA A 186 15.17 -11.38 1.99
CA ALA A 186 13.76 -11.10 1.71
C ALA A 186 13.58 -10.33 0.40
N ILE A 187 14.42 -9.33 0.13
CA ILE A 187 14.40 -8.55 -1.12
C ILE A 187 14.69 -9.45 -2.33
N LEU A 188 15.67 -10.35 -2.25
CA LEU A 188 15.94 -11.30 -3.32
C LEU A 188 14.75 -12.22 -3.63
N GLN A 189 13.97 -12.60 -2.62
CA GLN A 189 12.71 -13.34 -2.83
C GLN A 189 11.66 -12.48 -3.57
N VAL A 190 11.56 -11.20 -3.21
CA VAL A 190 10.67 -10.25 -3.93
C VAL A 190 11.11 -10.09 -5.39
N GLU A 191 12.39 -9.91 -5.65
CA GLU A 191 12.91 -9.80 -7.03
C GLU A 191 12.58 -11.02 -7.88
N ARG A 192 12.80 -12.23 -7.32
CA ARG A 192 12.48 -13.49 -7.99
C ARG A 192 11.00 -13.55 -8.32
N TRP A 193 10.16 -13.30 -7.32
CA TRP A 193 8.71 -13.31 -7.50
C TRP A 193 8.26 -12.28 -8.54
N CYS A 194 8.80 -11.08 -8.52
CA CYS A 194 8.50 -10.05 -9.52
C CYS A 194 8.86 -10.51 -10.94
N LYS A 195 10.06 -11.09 -11.14
CA LYS A 195 10.49 -11.63 -12.43
C LYS A 195 9.55 -12.73 -12.94
N GLU A 196 9.15 -13.65 -12.07
CA GLU A 196 8.23 -14.76 -12.40
C GLU A 196 6.82 -14.25 -12.79
N HIS A 197 6.39 -13.12 -12.23
CA HIS A 197 5.06 -12.55 -12.47
C HIS A 197 5.05 -11.41 -13.49
N GLY A 198 6.20 -11.10 -14.12
CA GLY A 198 6.33 -10.02 -15.09
C GLY A 198 6.18 -8.62 -14.48
N LEU A 199 6.50 -8.50 -13.20
CA LEU A 199 6.48 -7.25 -12.43
C LEU A 199 7.88 -6.74 -12.16
N SER A 200 8.01 -5.49 -11.74
CA SER A 200 9.26 -4.90 -11.26
C SER A 200 8.99 -4.00 -10.05
N VAL A 201 10.03 -3.80 -9.26
CA VAL A 201 10.03 -2.79 -8.19
C VAL A 201 10.91 -1.65 -8.64
N ASN A 202 10.50 -0.42 -8.38
CA ASN A 202 11.31 0.76 -8.68
C ASN A 202 12.32 1.02 -7.56
N PRO A 203 13.64 0.81 -7.80
CA PRO A 203 14.65 1.02 -6.75
C PRO A 203 14.68 2.47 -6.25
N ARG A 204 14.46 3.43 -7.16
CA ARG A 204 14.52 4.88 -6.84
C ARG A 204 13.35 5.37 -6.01
N LYS A 205 12.23 4.66 -6.02
CA LYS A 205 11.05 4.95 -5.21
C LYS A 205 10.95 4.05 -3.98
N THR A 206 11.76 3.00 -3.93
CA THR A 206 11.86 2.13 -2.76
C THR A 206 12.64 2.86 -1.67
N GLU A 207 12.03 3.05 -0.52
CA GLU A 207 12.60 3.74 0.62
C GLU A 207 12.98 2.73 1.71
N MET A 208 14.15 2.94 2.34
CA MET A 208 14.64 2.12 3.43
C MET A 208 14.88 2.97 4.66
N VAL A 209 14.29 2.58 5.80
CA VAL A 209 14.45 3.26 7.08
C VAL A 209 14.90 2.28 8.14
N LEU A 210 15.98 2.62 8.84
CA LEU A 210 16.42 1.91 10.03
C LEU A 210 15.83 2.57 11.27
N PHE A 211 14.83 1.93 11.87
CA PHE A 211 14.24 2.37 13.14
C PHE A 211 15.10 1.89 14.30
N THR A 212 15.63 2.83 15.06
CA THR A 212 16.47 2.53 16.24
C THR A 212 16.64 3.72 17.15
N ARG A 213 16.81 3.48 18.46
CA ARG A 213 17.21 4.48 19.44
C ARG A 213 18.70 4.40 19.77
N LYS A 214 19.44 3.44 19.21
CA LYS A 214 20.87 3.28 19.41
C LYS A 214 21.64 4.36 18.63
N ARG A 215 22.75 4.85 19.17
CA ARG A 215 23.60 5.86 18.53
C ARG A 215 24.62 5.25 17.59
N LYS A 216 25.15 4.06 17.93
CA LYS A 216 26.13 3.35 17.11
C LYS A 216 25.40 2.38 16.19
N LEU A 217 25.79 2.34 14.94
CA LEU A 217 25.23 1.50 13.87
C LEU A 217 26.29 0.55 13.31
N ASP A 218 27.04 -0.06 14.24
CA ASP A 218 28.09 -0.99 13.87
C ASP A 218 27.49 -2.22 13.17
N GLY A 219 28.10 -2.65 12.05
CA GLY A 219 27.64 -3.80 11.28
C GLY A 219 26.55 -3.53 10.24
N PHE A 220 26.20 -2.26 9.97
CA PHE A 220 25.31 -1.96 8.85
C PHE A 220 25.93 -2.41 7.53
N LYS A 221 25.17 -3.18 6.73
CA LYS A 221 25.56 -3.62 5.39
C LYS A 221 24.64 -2.96 4.36
N PRO A 222 25.17 -2.51 3.21
CA PRO A 222 24.36 -1.97 2.13
C PRO A 222 23.42 -3.06 1.61
N ILE A 223 22.21 -2.64 1.26
CA ILE A 223 21.14 -3.49 0.73
C ILE A 223 20.89 -3.07 -0.71
N GLN A 224 20.74 -4.05 -1.59
CA GLN A 224 20.53 -3.83 -3.01
C GLN A 224 19.20 -4.45 -3.46
N ILE A 225 18.58 -3.80 -4.44
CA ILE A 225 17.42 -4.30 -5.17
C ILE A 225 17.65 -4.13 -6.68
N PHE A 226 17.51 -5.20 -7.45
CA PHE A 226 17.82 -5.24 -8.89
C PHE A 226 19.21 -4.67 -9.24
N GLY A 227 20.21 -4.85 -8.35
CA GLY A 227 21.58 -4.37 -8.53
C GLY A 227 21.79 -2.89 -8.18
N GLU A 228 20.76 -2.15 -7.80
CA GLU A 228 20.87 -0.77 -7.29
C GLU A 228 20.89 -0.77 -5.76
N GLU A 229 21.79 0.01 -5.16
CA GLU A 229 21.87 0.15 -3.71
C GLU A 229 20.75 1.03 -3.18
N LEU A 230 20.03 0.55 -2.16
CA LEU A 230 18.98 1.29 -1.49
C LEU A 230 19.60 2.31 -0.52
N GLN A 231 19.26 3.57 -0.73
CA GLN A 231 19.68 4.64 0.17
C GLN A 231 18.86 4.62 1.46
N ARG A 232 19.57 4.70 2.60
CA ARG A 232 18.92 4.82 3.89
C ARG A 232 18.37 6.23 4.08
N SER A 233 17.09 6.34 4.36
CA SER A 233 16.41 7.57 4.73
C SER A 233 16.17 7.63 6.23
N ASP A 234 16.14 8.86 6.80
CA ASP A 234 15.78 9.07 8.21
C ASP A 234 14.26 9.02 8.45
N GLN A 235 13.48 9.11 7.39
CA GLN A 235 12.02 9.06 7.43
C GLN A 235 11.46 8.51 6.14
N VAL A 236 10.24 7.96 6.20
CA VAL A 236 9.49 7.45 5.06
C VAL A 236 8.04 7.92 5.14
N LYS A 237 7.44 8.16 3.99
CA LYS A 237 6.00 8.41 3.89
C LYS A 237 5.26 7.13 3.48
N TYR A 238 4.64 6.47 4.44
CA TYR A 238 3.87 5.24 4.22
C TYR A 238 2.39 5.47 4.52
N LEU A 239 1.50 5.14 3.57
CA LEU A 239 0.03 5.31 3.64
C LEU A 239 -0.40 6.70 4.14
N GLY A 240 0.30 7.74 3.69
CA GLY A 240 0.00 9.14 4.04
C GLY A 240 0.53 9.60 5.39
N VAL A 241 1.27 8.75 6.12
CA VAL A 241 1.90 9.02 7.40
C VAL A 241 3.42 9.09 7.24
N ILE A 242 4.08 10.05 7.90
CA ILE A 242 5.53 10.15 7.93
C ILE A 242 6.02 9.41 9.17
N LEU A 243 6.82 8.36 8.95
CA LEU A 243 7.45 7.56 9.99
C LEU A 243 8.93 7.95 10.04
N ASP A 244 9.38 8.55 11.12
CA ASP A 244 10.79 8.87 11.36
C ASP A 244 11.50 7.71 12.07
N SER A 245 12.82 7.64 11.94
CA SER A 245 13.67 6.54 12.45
C SER A 245 13.59 6.31 13.97
N LYS A 246 13.04 7.25 14.73
CA LYS A 246 12.83 7.15 16.19
C LYS A 246 11.35 7.08 16.57
N LEU A 247 10.44 7.16 15.61
CA LEU A 247 8.99 7.30 15.79
C LEU A 247 8.63 8.44 16.75
N THR A 248 9.21 9.62 16.56
CA THR A 248 8.89 10.80 17.36
C THR A 248 7.58 11.46 16.94
N TRP A 249 7.09 11.17 15.74
CA TRP A 249 5.91 11.76 15.12
C TRP A 249 6.01 13.25 14.79
N GLN A 250 7.12 13.91 15.16
CA GLN A 250 7.28 15.36 15.00
C GLN A 250 7.14 15.79 13.53
N ALA A 251 7.82 15.08 12.62
CA ALA A 251 7.76 15.37 11.19
C ALA A 251 6.34 15.24 10.63
N HIS A 252 5.62 14.20 11.04
CA HIS A 252 4.23 13.97 10.65
C HIS A 252 3.29 15.07 11.16
N LEU A 253 3.34 15.38 12.46
CA LEU A 253 2.50 16.39 13.10
C LEU A 253 2.74 17.76 12.49
N THR A 254 4.00 18.17 12.30
CA THR A 254 4.36 19.44 11.66
C THR A 254 3.82 19.51 10.22
N SER A 255 3.97 18.45 9.45
CA SER A 255 3.43 18.37 8.07
C SER A 255 1.92 18.52 8.04
N LYS A 256 1.19 17.83 8.94
CA LYS A 256 -0.28 17.90 9.02
C LYS A 256 -0.77 19.26 9.50
N TYR A 257 -0.09 19.84 10.50
CA TYR A 257 -0.39 21.17 10.99
C TYR A 257 -0.25 22.21 9.87
N ASN A 258 0.89 22.24 9.19
CA ASN A 258 1.14 23.18 8.10
C ASN A 258 0.11 23.04 6.97
N LYS A 259 -0.27 21.79 6.61
CA LYS A 259 -1.31 21.54 5.63
C LYS A 259 -2.68 22.05 6.09
N ALA A 260 -3.05 21.81 7.34
CA ALA A 260 -4.32 22.28 7.92
C ALA A 260 -4.37 23.81 7.96
N VAL A 261 -3.29 24.48 8.38
CA VAL A 261 -3.19 25.95 8.38
C VAL A 261 -3.30 26.51 6.96
N SER A 262 -2.58 25.94 5.99
CA SER A 262 -2.68 26.35 4.58
C SER A 262 -4.10 26.21 4.05
N THR A 263 -4.76 25.10 4.34
CA THR A 263 -6.16 24.85 3.93
C THR A 263 -7.11 25.80 4.60
N PHE A 264 -6.92 26.09 5.89
CA PHE A 264 -7.72 27.09 6.60
C PHE A 264 -7.63 28.48 5.93
N TRP A 265 -6.42 28.93 5.57
CA TRP A 265 -6.26 30.20 4.89
C TRP A 265 -6.85 30.22 3.48
N GLN A 266 -6.81 29.08 2.76
CA GLN A 266 -7.49 28.95 1.47
C GLN A 266 -9.03 29.09 1.66
N CYS A 267 -9.62 28.43 2.65
CA CYS A 267 -11.03 28.56 2.97
C CYS A 267 -11.39 29.99 3.38
N LYS A 268 -10.52 30.65 4.18
CA LYS A 268 -10.74 32.05 4.60
C LYS A 268 -10.76 33.04 3.43
N ARG A 269 -9.99 32.79 2.35
CA ARG A 269 -9.99 33.63 1.14
C ARG A 269 -11.33 33.61 0.38
N ILE A 270 -12.15 32.57 0.57
CA ILE A 270 -13.47 32.46 -0.06
C ILE A 270 -14.48 33.36 0.64
N VAL A 271 -14.19 33.84 1.85
CA VAL A 271 -15.04 34.73 2.65
C VAL A 271 -14.67 36.19 2.39
N GLY A 272 -15.59 36.96 1.84
CA GLY A 272 -15.41 38.39 1.59
C GLY A 272 -15.52 39.24 2.85
N LYS A 273 -15.17 40.54 2.76
CA LYS A 273 -15.27 41.48 3.88
C LYS A 273 -16.74 41.85 4.21
N THR A 274 -17.59 41.83 3.20
CA THR A 274 -19.02 42.25 3.30
C THR A 274 -20.01 41.08 3.16
N TRP A 275 -19.51 39.91 2.82
CA TRP A 275 -20.27 38.67 2.70
C TRP A 275 -19.48 37.52 3.28
N GLY A 276 -20.15 36.52 3.81
CA GLY A 276 -19.48 35.39 4.48
C GLY A 276 -20.26 34.10 4.40
N ILE A 277 -19.70 33.09 4.97
CA ILE A 277 -20.35 31.81 5.16
C ILE A 277 -21.08 31.79 6.48
N THR A 278 -22.21 31.10 6.52
CA THR A 278 -22.98 30.92 7.78
C THR A 278 -22.15 30.10 8.79
N PRO A 279 -22.38 30.24 10.10
CA PRO A 279 -21.73 29.42 11.12
C PRO A 279 -21.86 27.91 10.85
N LYS A 280 -22.99 27.48 10.28
CA LYS A 280 -23.21 26.09 9.88
C LYS A 280 -22.26 25.61 8.81
N ILE A 281 -22.01 26.44 7.78
CA ILE A 281 -21.04 26.12 6.70
C ILE A 281 -19.61 26.13 7.24
N ALA A 282 -19.26 27.11 8.10
CA ALA A 282 -17.95 27.16 8.75
C ALA A 282 -17.68 25.89 9.58
N HIS A 283 -18.66 25.47 10.39
CA HIS A 283 -18.59 24.24 11.15
C HIS A 283 -18.46 23.00 10.24
N TRP A 284 -19.23 22.97 9.15
CA TRP A 284 -19.13 21.87 8.18
C TRP A 284 -17.75 21.78 7.52
N ILE A 285 -17.16 22.90 7.10
CA ILE A 285 -15.79 22.98 6.57
C ILE A 285 -14.77 22.44 7.60
N TYR A 286 -14.91 22.84 8.86
CA TYR A 286 -14.06 22.34 9.93
C TYR A 286 -14.16 20.82 10.09
N VAL A 287 -15.38 20.29 10.22
CA VAL A 287 -15.64 18.87 10.47
C VAL A 287 -15.29 18.00 9.25
N ALA A 288 -15.58 18.48 8.02
CA ALA A 288 -15.37 17.67 6.80
C ALA A 288 -13.96 17.80 6.23
N ILE A 289 -13.23 18.88 6.48
CA ILE A 289 -11.95 19.14 5.84
C ILE A 289 -10.80 19.24 6.87
N ILE A 290 -10.89 20.18 7.82
CA ILE A 290 -9.77 20.49 8.73
C ILE A 290 -9.55 19.39 9.76
N ARG A 291 -10.61 18.98 10.44
CA ARG A 291 -10.55 17.94 11.47
C ARG A 291 -10.00 16.60 10.94
N PRO A 292 -10.44 16.05 9.79
CA PRO A 292 -9.86 14.81 9.26
C PRO A 292 -8.38 14.93 8.89
N MET A 293 -7.92 16.12 8.43
CA MET A 293 -6.50 16.35 8.16
C MET A 293 -5.65 16.25 9.42
N LEU A 294 -6.13 16.80 10.54
CA LEU A 294 -5.43 16.77 11.82
C LEU A 294 -5.50 15.41 12.50
N SER A 295 -6.66 14.73 12.41
CA SER A 295 -6.88 13.43 13.07
C SER A 295 -6.34 12.24 12.28
N HIS A 296 -5.90 12.44 11.03
CA HIS A 296 -5.35 11.34 10.22
C HIS A 296 -4.12 10.72 10.91
N ALA A 297 -4.19 9.43 11.16
CA ALA A 297 -3.24 8.65 11.96
C ALA A 297 -3.11 9.08 13.44
N GLY A 298 -4.01 9.93 13.93
CA GLY A 298 -4.01 10.36 15.34
C GLY A 298 -4.15 9.18 16.30
N MET A 299 -4.94 8.16 15.96
CA MET A 299 -5.07 6.93 16.77
C MET A 299 -3.77 6.13 16.84
N VAL A 300 -2.96 6.12 15.77
CA VAL A 300 -1.66 5.43 15.75
C VAL A 300 -0.64 6.19 16.58
N ALA A 301 -0.68 7.53 16.58
CA ALA A 301 0.19 8.37 17.39
C ALA A 301 -0.26 8.44 18.88
N ALA A 302 -1.55 8.36 19.15
CA ALA A 302 -2.13 8.47 20.50
C ALA A 302 -1.89 7.24 21.39
N SER A 303 -1.56 6.08 20.83
CA SER A 303 -1.17 4.90 21.62
C SER A 303 0.03 5.15 22.54
N ARG A 304 0.84 6.19 22.24
CA ARG A 304 1.97 6.63 23.10
C ARG A 304 1.58 7.55 24.25
N THR A 305 0.51 8.33 24.12
CA THR A 305 0.13 9.31 25.18
C THR A 305 -0.61 8.68 26.34
N GLY A 306 -1.21 7.51 26.15
CA GLY A 306 -1.91 6.76 27.21
C GLY A 306 -0.98 6.16 28.28
N CYS A 307 0.33 6.04 28.01
CA CYS A 307 1.28 5.48 28.98
C CYS A 307 1.83 6.50 30.00
N CYS A 308 1.57 7.81 29.79
CA CYS A 308 2.07 8.86 30.69
C CYS A 308 1.04 9.36 31.73
N GLN A 309 -0.21 8.84 31.71
CA GLN A 309 -1.23 9.27 32.67
C GLN A 309 -1.34 8.43 33.94
N ASN A 310 -0.57 7.35 34.10
CA ASN A 310 -0.63 6.51 35.30
C ASN A 310 0.47 6.74 36.35
N ASN A 311 1.20 7.88 36.29
CA ASN A 311 2.19 8.21 37.33
C ASN A 311 1.95 9.61 37.97
N ALA A 312 0.70 10.03 38.10
CA ALA A 312 0.31 11.17 38.93
C ALA A 312 -0.88 10.74 39.79
N GLY A 313 -0.59 10.04 40.85
CA GLY A 313 -1.50 9.67 41.93
C GLY A 313 -0.69 9.46 43.20
#